data_f2880ea644c1ce13eb2478ee45f5eb97
#
_entry.id   f2880ea644c1ce13eb2478ee45f5eb97
#
_cell.length_a   1.000
_cell.length_b   1.000
_cell.length_c   1.000
_cell.angle_alpha   90.00
_cell.angle_beta   90.00
_cell.angle_gamma   90.00
#
_symmetry.space_group_name_H-M   'P 1'
#
loop_
_entity.id
_entity.type
_entity.pdbx_description
1 polymer ?
#
loop_
_entity_poly.entity_id
_entity_poly.type
_entity_poly.pdbx_seq_one_letter_code
_entity_poly.pdbx_strand_id
1 'polypeptide(L)'
;MREELRLRHRYLDLRRERMRRNLSLRHQTVQTARRFLEDEGFIEVETPVLTRSTPEGARDYLVPSRVCGGEWFALPQSPQLFKQLLMVGGLERYYQVARCFRDEDLRADRQPEFTQLDMEMSFLDQEQILDLNERLIARIWKVVKGIELSLPLPRMTWHEAMERYGTDRPDTRYGMELVGVSDIVADMGFKVFSGAVAAGGSVKCITVPGGNDKVSNVRIKPGGDVFSEAQKAGAGGLAFIRVRDGGEIDTIGAIKDNLSDEKKAELLQRTGAEPGSLILFGAGDTATVNKALDRVRQYLAKELEMVPAEAWTFLWVVDFPMFEFNADENRLEALHHPFCAANPEDLGDDPAQWSERLPKARAQAYDLVLNGLELGGGSLRIHDAALQNQVLQTIGLAQEEAQEQFGFLLEALEMGAPPHGGIAFGLDRMVMLLAGEESIRDTIAFPKTQQARCLMTSAPGDVADKQLEELHVASTWVDPDTEA
;
A
#
# COMPACT_ATOMS: atom_id res chain seq x y z
N MET A 1 15.03 4.89 -26.42
CA MET A 1 16.12 3.88 -26.17
C MET A 1 15.53 2.79 -25.30
N ARG A 2 15.74 1.52 -25.60
CA ARG A 2 15.18 0.39 -24.81
C ARG A 2 15.76 0.42 -23.39
N GLU A 3 14.94 0.11 -22.38
CA GLU A 3 15.33 0.16 -20.95
C GLU A 3 16.54 -0.73 -20.66
N GLU A 4 16.58 -1.95 -21.21
CA GLU A 4 17.70 -2.87 -21.04
C GLU A 4 19.06 -2.29 -21.42
N LEU A 5 19.13 -1.55 -22.54
CA LEU A 5 20.37 -0.88 -22.97
C LEU A 5 20.76 0.25 -22.01
N ARG A 6 19.77 0.97 -21.48
CA ARG A 6 19.98 2.03 -20.49
C ARG A 6 20.54 1.43 -19.18
N LEU A 7 20.00 0.31 -18.73
CA LEU A 7 20.43 -0.37 -17.51
C LEU A 7 21.79 -1.05 -17.67
N ARG A 8 22.08 -1.64 -18.85
CA ARG A 8 23.38 -2.24 -19.14
C ARG A 8 24.52 -1.23 -19.16
N HIS A 9 24.26 -0.04 -19.71
CA HIS A 9 25.23 1.06 -19.79
C HIS A 9 24.77 2.24 -18.90
N ARG A 10 24.35 1.94 -17.67
CA ARG A 10 23.77 2.93 -16.77
C ARG A 10 24.67 4.14 -16.53
N TYR A 11 25.98 3.96 -16.47
CA TYR A 11 26.96 5.04 -16.36
C TYR A 11 26.89 6.05 -17.52
N LEU A 12 26.46 5.65 -18.72
CA LEU A 12 26.19 6.56 -19.84
C LEU A 12 24.81 7.20 -19.73
N ASP A 13 23.79 6.44 -19.33
CA ASP A 13 22.42 6.95 -19.12
C ASP A 13 22.40 8.03 -18.03
N LEU A 14 23.19 7.88 -16.97
CA LEU A 14 23.33 8.87 -15.89
C LEU A 14 23.89 10.22 -16.36
N ARG A 15 24.53 10.29 -17.53
CA ARG A 15 25.00 11.57 -18.12
C ARG A 15 23.89 12.41 -18.72
N ARG A 16 22.70 11.81 -18.96
CA ARG A 16 21.54 12.53 -19.51
C ARG A 16 21.02 13.53 -18.48
N GLU A 17 20.59 14.69 -18.98
CA GLU A 17 20.05 15.77 -18.15
C GLU A 17 18.90 15.32 -17.26
N ARG A 18 17.94 14.55 -17.80
CA ARG A 18 16.82 13.95 -17.04
C ARG A 18 17.33 13.18 -15.81
N MET A 19 18.31 12.29 -15.99
CA MET A 19 18.83 11.46 -14.90
C MET A 19 19.56 12.29 -13.85
N ARG A 20 20.37 13.26 -14.29
CA ARG A 20 21.06 14.16 -13.37
C ARG A 20 20.08 15.01 -12.56
N ARG A 21 19.04 15.53 -13.23
CA ARG A 21 17.97 16.27 -12.56
C ARG A 21 17.29 15.40 -11.50
N ASN A 22 16.92 14.16 -11.81
CA ASN A 22 16.24 13.26 -10.89
C ASN A 22 17.12 12.94 -9.67
N LEU A 23 18.41 12.67 -9.85
CA LEU A 23 19.33 12.45 -8.74
C LEU A 23 19.59 13.71 -7.91
N SER A 24 19.67 14.89 -8.55
CA SER A 24 19.74 16.17 -7.82
C SER A 24 18.51 16.43 -6.99
N LEU A 25 17.33 16.13 -7.55
CA LEU A 25 16.04 16.27 -6.85
C LEU A 25 15.97 15.30 -5.65
N ARG A 26 16.41 14.05 -5.83
CA ARG A 26 16.56 13.09 -4.72
C ARG A 26 17.45 13.65 -3.60
N HIS A 27 18.62 14.18 -3.97
CA HIS A 27 19.53 14.80 -3.01
C HIS A 27 18.87 15.95 -2.25
N GLN A 28 18.20 16.87 -2.97
CA GLN A 28 17.51 18.01 -2.36
C GLN A 28 16.39 17.55 -1.41
N THR A 29 15.62 16.53 -1.79
CA THR A 29 14.56 15.94 -0.95
C THR A 29 15.14 15.41 0.36
N VAL A 30 16.21 14.61 0.29
CA VAL A 30 16.87 14.04 1.49
C VAL A 30 17.44 15.14 2.37
N GLN A 31 18.15 16.11 1.78
CA GLN A 31 18.75 17.21 2.56
C GLN A 31 17.67 18.11 3.22
N THR A 32 16.54 18.31 2.55
CA THR A 32 15.42 19.08 3.11
C THR A 32 14.82 18.34 4.30
N ALA A 33 14.60 17.03 4.17
CA ALA A 33 14.09 16.19 5.25
C ALA A 33 15.04 16.18 6.46
N ARG A 34 16.36 15.98 6.24
CA ARG A 34 17.36 15.98 7.32
C ARG A 34 17.37 17.28 8.10
N ARG A 35 17.39 18.42 7.41
CA ARG A 35 17.37 19.74 8.08
C ARG A 35 16.11 19.97 8.88
N PHE A 36 14.96 19.60 8.33
CA PHE A 36 13.68 19.72 9.02
C PHE A 36 13.67 18.86 10.29
N LEU A 37 14.09 17.60 10.19
CA LEU A 37 14.08 16.67 11.32
C LEU A 37 15.09 17.07 12.40
N GLU A 38 16.28 17.58 12.01
CA GLU A 38 17.27 18.15 12.94
C GLU A 38 16.68 19.34 13.70
N ASP A 39 16.01 20.27 12.99
CA ASP A 39 15.34 21.42 13.61
C ASP A 39 14.20 21.00 14.58
N GLU A 40 13.56 19.85 14.34
CA GLU A 40 12.53 19.25 15.22
C GLU A 40 13.14 18.37 16.33
N GLY A 41 14.46 18.30 16.45
CA GLY A 41 15.18 17.60 17.51
C GLY A 41 15.32 16.09 17.28
N PHE A 42 15.17 15.60 16.07
CA PHE A 42 15.46 14.20 15.72
C PHE A 42 16.95 13.94 15.59
N ILE A 43 17.34 12.72 15.96
CA ILE A 43 18.70 12.22 15.83
C ILE A 43 18.73 11.14 14.73
N GLU A 44 19.64 11.29 13.74
CA GLU A 44 19.88 10.24 12.74
C GLU A 44 20.71 9.11 13.36
N VAL A 45 20.15 7.90 13.41
CA VAL A 45 20.83 6.71 13.95
C VAL A 45 20.80 5.58 12.94
N GLU A 46 21.96 5.01 12.63
CA GLU A 46 22.06 3.83 11.79
C GLU A 46 21.72 2.57 12.59
N THR A 47 20.88 1.69 12.00
CA THR A 47 20.55 0.39 12.54
C THR A 47 21.29 -0.73 11.78
N PRO A 48 21.47 -1.91 12.37
CA PRO A 48 22.15 -3.02 11.70
C PRO A 48 21.51 -3.41 10.37
N VAL A 49 22.35 -3.72 9.37
CA VAL A 49 21.94 -4.32 8.09
C VAL A 49 22.01 -5.85 8.14
N LEU A 50 22.90 -6.41 8.96
CA LEU A 50 22.95 -7.84 9.24
C LEU A 50 22.13 -8.11 10.50
N THR A 51 20.91 -8.62 10.32
CA THR A 51 19.94 -8.83 11.42
C THR A 51 19.54 -10.31 11.49
N ARG A 52 18.69 -10.64 12.42
CA ARG A 52 17.98 -11.92 12.44
C ARG A 52 16.76 -11.86 11.51
N SER A 53 16.41 -12.97 10.87
CA SER A 53 15.16 -13.09 10.14
C SER A 53 13.96 -12.89 11.07
N THR A 54 13.04 -12.02 10.65
CA THR A 54 11.80 -11.72 11.36
C THR A 54 10.65 -11.65 10.36
N PRO A 55 9.48 -12.22 10.65
CA PRO A 55 8.35 -12.21 9.73
C PRO A 55 7.68 -10.82 9.72
N GLU A 56 8.05 -9.99 8.75
CA GLU A 56 7.49 -8.63 8.54
C GLU A 56 6.65 -8.51 7.25
N GLY A 57 6.14 -9.65 6.72
CA GLY A 57 5.24 -9.66 5.55
C GLY A 57 5.89 -10.05 4.21
N ALA A 58 7.12 -9.64 3.91
CA ALA A 58 7.86 -10.09 2.73
C ALA A 58 8.84 -11.23 3.08
N ARG A 59 9.42 -11.89 2.07
CA ARG A 59 10.53 -12.81 2.29
C ARG A 59 11.82 -12.04 2.51
N ASP A 60 12.67 -12.58 3.40
CA ASP A 60 13.98 -12.02 3.71
C ASP A 60 15.04 -12.46 2.69
N TYR A 61 16.00 -11.59 2.42
CA TYR A 61 17.26 -11.99 1.83
C TYR A 61 18.18 -12.56 2.93
N LEU A 62 18.63 -13.79 2.78
CA LEU A 62 19.45 -14.48 3.75
C LEU A 62 20.93 -14.40 3.38
N VAL A 63 21.78 -14.20 4.39
CA VAL A 63 23.23 -14.14 4.26
C VAL A 63 23.86 -15.16 5.21
N PRO A 64 24.56 -16.21 4.72
CA PRO A 64 25.16 -17.23 5.58
C PRO A 64 26.32 -16.65 6.41
N SER A 65 26.42 -17.08 7.67
CA SER A 65 27.52 -16.70 8.56
C SER A 65 28.73 -17.64 8.39
N ARG A 66 29.87 -17.08 8.04
CA ARG A 66 31.13 -17.86 8.00
C ARG A 66 31.65 -18.21 9.40
N VAL A 67 31.37 -17.36 10.38
CA VAL A 67 31.90 -17.50 11.75
C VAL A 67 31.04 -18.46 12.56
N CYS A 68 29.72 -18.39 12.38
CA CYS A 68 28.75 -19.28 13.04
C CYS A 68 28.21 -20.24 11.98
N GLY A 69 28.85 -21.41 11.82
CA GLY A 69 28.47 -22.37 10.79
C GLY A 69 27.04 -22.88 10.97
N GLY A 70 26.25 -22.84 9.91
CA GLY A 70 24.83 -23.23 9.93
C GLY A 70 23.87 -22.12 10.35
N GLU A 71 24.37 -20.95 10.77
CA GLU A 71 23.56 -19.80 11.12
C GLU A 71 23.54 -18.75 9.99
N TRP A 72 22.46 -17.95 9.96
CA TRP A 72 22.21 -17.00 8.88
C TRP A 72 21.84 -15.63 9.44
N PHE A 73 22.35 -14.60 8.79
CA PHE A 73 21.79 -13.26 8.90
C PHE A 73 20.68 -13.08 7.87
N ALA A 74 19.77 -12.14 8.15
CA ALA A 74 18.82 -11.61 7.18
C ALA A 74 19.10 -10.12 6.92
N LEU A 75 18.83 -9.66 5.70
CA LEU A 75 18.83 -8.23 5.40
C LEU A 75 17.49 -7.62 5.84
N PRO A 76 17.47 -6.44 6.48
CA PRO A 76 16.28 -5.89 7.12
C PRO A 76 15.23 -5.45 6.09
N GLN A 77 13.98 -5.82 6.33
CA GLN A 77 12.83 -5.30 5.57
C GLN A 77 12.51 -3.86 5.95
N SER A 78 12.77 -3.50 7.20
CA SER A 78 12.67 -2.17 7.79
C SER A 78 13.46 -2.12 9.09
N PRO A 79 13.76 -0.95 9.67
CA PRO A 79 14.38 -0.83 10.98
C PRO A 79 13.39 -0.97 12.15
N GLN A 80 12.21 -1.54 11.96
CA GLN A 80 11.07 -1.50 12.90
C GLN A 80 11.43 -1.92 14.33
N LEU A 81 12.08 -3.05 14.51
CA LEU A 81 12.39 -3.56 15.85
C LEU A 81 13.44 -2.68 16.56
N PHE A 82 14.46 -2.26 15.83
CA PHE A 82 15.54 -1.44 16.40
C PHE A 82 15.06 -0.05 16.76
N LYS A 83 14.22 0.59 15.97
CA LYS A 83 13.72 1.92 16.30
C LYS A 83 12.82 1.90 17.57
N GLN A 84 12.05 0.85 17.78
CA GLN A 84 11.31 0.66 19.04
C GLN A 84 12.26 0.47 20.23
N LEU A 85 13.34 -0.30 20.09
CA LEU A 85 14.37 -0.45 21.11
C LEU A 85 15.09 0.88 21.42
N LEU A 86 15.26 1.76 20.42
CA LEU A 86 15.79 3.10 20.65
C LEU A 86 14.85 3.96 21.51
N MET A 87 13.54 3.81 21.35
CA MET A 87 12.56 4.48 22.22
C MET A 87 12.66 3.96 23.65
N VAL A 88 12.72 2.64 23.85
CA VAL A 88 12.97 2.02 25.17
C VAL A 88 14.32 2.50 25.74
N GLY A 89 15.34 2.65 24.90
CA GLY A 89 16.65 3.18 25.26
C GLY A 89 16.67 4.67 25.60
N GLY A 90 15.54 5.37 25.54
CA GLY A 90 15.41 6.79 25.89
C GLY A 90 15.76 7.78 24.77
N LEU A 91 15.87 7.32 23.54
CA LEU A 91 16.02 8.20 22.37
C LEU A 91 14.61 8.64 21.92
N GLU A 92 14.18 9.83 22.32
CA GLU A 92 12.80 10.27 22.14
C GLU A 92 12.40 10.56 20.68
N ARG A 93 13.36 10.89 19.82
CA ARG A 93 13.13 11.23 18.40
C ARG A 93 14.25 10.68 17.53
N TYR A 94 13.92 9.65 16.78
CA TYR A 94 14.81 8.95 15.85
C TYR A 94 14.38 9.16 14.41
N TYR A 95 15.35 9.27 13.51
CA TYR A 95 15.13 9.03 12.09
C TYR A 95 16.34 8.35 11.43
N GLN A 96 16.11 7.77 10.26
CA GLN A 96 17.15 7.19 9.41
C GLN A 96 16.73 7.24 7.95
N VAL A 97 17.68 7.55 7.06
CA VAL A 97 17.55 7.29 5.63
C VAL A 97 17.99 5.84 5.42
N ALA A 98 17.07 4.90 5.65
CA ALA A 98 17.35 3.48 5.78
C ALA A 98 17.34 2.75 4.43
N ARG A 99 18.30 1.83 4.22
CA ARG A 99 18.24 0.83 3.15
C ARG A 99 17.43 -0.37 3.64
N CYS A 100 16.41 -0.74 2.84
CA CYS A 100 15.51 -1.84 3.11
C CYS A 100 15.55 -2.85 1.98
N PHE A 101 15.29 -4.12 2.30
CA PHE A 101 15.42 -5.25 1.39
C PHE A 101 14.17 -6.13 1.51
N ARG A 102 13.55 -6.47 0.38
CA ARG A 102 12.37 -7.35 0.35
C ARG A 102 12.44 -8.24 -0.88
N ASP A 103 12.38 -9.55 -0.67
CA ASP A 103 12.29 -10.53 -1.76
C ASP A 103 10.83 -10.76 -2.12
N GLU A 104 10.30 -9.90 -2.98
CA GLU A 104 8.92 -9.92 -3.44
C GLU A 104 8.82 -9.63 -4.94
N ASP A 105 7.64 -9.85 -5.51
CA ASP A 105 7.38 -9.58 -6.93
C ASP A 105 7.58 -8.09 -7.27
N LEU A 106 8.44 -7.83 -8.25
CA LEU A 106 8.79 -6.48 -8.63
C LEU A 106 7.78 -5.86 -9.60
N ARG A 107 7.47 -4.58 -9.35
CA ARG A 107 6.60 -3.74 -10.16
C ARG A 107 7.33 -2.44 -10.55
N ALA A 108 6.65 -1.55 -11.25
CA ALA A 108 7.22 -0.24 -11.63
C ALA A 108 7.64 0.61 -10.41
N ASP A 109 6.95 0.43 -9.28
CA ASP A 109 7.13 1.15 -8.01
C ASP A 109 7.76 0.30 -6.90
N ARG A 110 8.32 -0.89 -7.24
CA ARG A 110 8.98 -1.80 -6.29
C ARG A 110 10.37 -2.20 -6.78
N GLN A 111 11.31 -2.28 -5.84
CA GLN A 111 12.68 -2.78 -6.02
C GLN A 111 13.02 -3.72 -4.87
N PRO A 112 13.91 -4.74 -5.09
CA PRO A 112 14.31 -5.66 -4.03
C PRO A 112 15.13 -4.97 -2.94
N GLU A 113 15.77 -3.87 -3.27
CA GLU A 113 16.45 -2.95 -2.36
C GLU A 113 15.97 -1.51 -2.64
N PHE A 114 15.52 -0.83 -1.61
CA PHE A 114 14.94 0.52 -1.70
C PHE A 114 15.32 1.36 -0.48
N THR A 115 14.93 2.62 -0.49
CA THR A 115 15.26 3.54 0.59
C THR A 115 13.99 4.07 1.25
N GLN A 116 13.95 4.04 2.58
CA GLN A 116 12.92 4.70 3.38
C GLN A 116 13.50 5.90 4.12
N LEU A 117 12.69 6.95 4.28
CA LEU A 117 12.86 7.90 5.36
C LEU A 117 12.03 7.36 6.51
N ASP A 118 12.70 6.77 7.48
CA ASP A 118 12.08 6.10 8.62
C ASP A 118 12.20 6.96 9.88
N MET A 119 11.12 7.04 10.67
CA MET A 119 11.06 7.87 11.88
C MET A 119 10.32 7.13 12.98
N GLU A 120 10.75 7.38 14.23
CA GLU A 120 10.05 6.95 15.43
C GLU A 120 10.17 8.02 16.51
N MET A 121 9.12 8.22 17.30
CA MET A 121 9.06 9.26 18.32
C MET A 121 8.22 8.85 19.52
N SER A 122 8.64 9.25 20.70
CA SER A 122 7.98 8.98 21.97
C SER A 122 7.13 10.15 22.44
N PHE A 123 6.11 9.86 23.27
CA PHE A 123 5.26 10.83 23.95
C PHE A 123 4.41 11.73 23.05
N LEU A 124 4.14 11.29 21.82
CA LEU A 124 3.23 11.96 20.89
C LEU A 124 2.00 11.06 20.66
N ASP A 125 0.86 11.70 20.52
CA ASP A 125 -0.35 11.06 20.03
C ASP A 125 -0.39 11.01 18.49
N GLN A 126 -1.39 10.34 17.93
CA GLN A 126 -1.54 10.18 16.48
C GLN A 126 -1.61 11.53 15.75
N GLU A 127 -2.43 12.48 16.24
CA GLU A 127 -2.60 13.76 15.55
C GLU A 127 -1.32 14.60 15.58
N GLN A 128 -0.55 14.54 16.67
CA GLN A 128 0.75 15.22 16.77
C GLN A 128 1.77 14.62 15.78
N ILE A 129 1.75 13.30 15.59
CA ILE A 129 2.60 12.63 14.59
C ILE A 129 2.17 13.03 13.17
N LEU A 130 0.87 13.06 12.88
CA LEU A 130 0.36 13.50 11.58
C LEU A 130 0.74 14.95 11.29
N ASP A 131 0.56 15.88 12.25
CA ASP A 131 0.92 17.31 12.10
C ASP A 131 2.42 17.48 11.77
N LEU A 132 3.30 16.80 12.53
CA LEU A 132 4.74 16.85 12.28
C LEU A 132 5.08 16.42 10.85
N ASN A 133 4.47 15.32 10.40
CA ASN A 133 4.71 14.79 9.07
C ASN A 133 4.08 15.66 7.96
N GLU A 134 2.94 16.28 8.20
CA GLU A 134 2.36 17.27 7.29
C GLU A 134 3.30 18.46 7.08
N ARG A 135 3.89 18.99 8.15
CA ARG A 135 4.88 20.08 8.07
C ARG A 135 6.16 19.66 7.34
N LEU A 136 6.63 18.43 7.55
CA LEU A 136 7.75 17.85 6.81
C LEU A 136 7.46 17.78 5.29
N ILE A 137 6.32 17.20 4.92
CA ILE A 137 5.90 17.06 3.52
C ILE A 137 5.68 18.43 2.88
N ALA A 138 5.00 19.35 3.55
CA ALA A 138 4.82 20.72 3.07
C ALA A 138 6.17 21.43 2.84
N ARG A 139 7.14 21.24 3.76
CA ARG A 139 8.51 21.78 3.60
C ARG A 139 9.23 21.20 2.38
N ILE A 140 9.11 19.88 2.15
CA ILE A 140 9.72 19.22 0.98
C ILE A 140 9.10 19.78 -0.30
N TRP A 141 7.75 19.82 -0.41
CA TRP A 141 7.06 20.33 -1.61
C TRP A 141 7.37 21.80 -1.89
N LYS A 142 7.42 22.62 -0.84
CA LYS A 142 7.81 24.03 -0.98
C LYS A 142 9.24 24.20 -1.51
N VAL A 143 10.20 23.47 -0.95
CA VAL A 143 11.62 23.63 -1.32
C VAL A 143 11.93 23.01 -2.68
N VAL A 144 11.35 21.84 -2.98
CA VAL A 144 11.72 21.05 -4.17
C VAL A 144 10.88 21.44 -5.39
N LYS A 145 9.59 21.78 -5.19
CA LYS A 145 8.65 22.09 -6.29
C LYS A 145 8.20 23.54 -6.30
N GLY A 146 8.43 24.32 -5.23
CA GLY A 146 7.86 25.66 -5.08
C GLY A 146 6.35 25.67 -4.80
N ILE A 147 5.79 24.55 -4.37
CA ILE A 147 4.35 24.38 -4.12
C ILE A 147 4.09 24.51 -2.62
N GLU A 148 3.13 25.36 -2.26
CA GLU A 148 2.63 25.47 -0.89
C GLU A 148 1.41 24.57 -0.71
N LEU A 149 1.49 23.65 0.26
CA LEU A 149 0.38 22.78 0.62
C LEU A 149 -0.48 23.46 1.70
N SER A 150 -1.79 23.34 1.55
CA SER A 150 -2.74 23.76 2.59
C SER A 150 -2.78 22.71 3.69
N LEU A 151 -2.54 23.12 4.94
CA LEU A 151 -2.61 22.26 6.12
C LEU A 151 -3.79 22.67 7.01
N PRO A 152 -4.39 21.74 7.77
CA PRO A 152 -4.07 20.30 7.83
C PRO A 152 -4.52 19.57 6.57
N LEU A 153 -3.87 18.43 6.25
CA LEU A 153 -4.29 17.56 5.16
C LEU A 153 -5.61 16.85 5.51
N PRO A 154 -6.46 16.52 4.54
CA PRO A 154 -7.70 15.78 4.80
C PRO A 154 -7.45 14.42 5.46
N ARG A 155 -8.40 13.97 6.29
CA ARG A 155 -8.45 12.63 6.86
C ARG A 155 -9.63 11.86 6.26
N MET A 156 -9.44 10.58 6.05
CA MET A 156 -10.46 9.64 5.60
C MET A 156 -10.28 8.33 6.37
N THR A 157 -11.33 7.74 6.90
CA THR A 157 -11.19 6.41 7.51
C THR A 157 -10.96 5.34 6.45
N TRP A 158 -10.29 4.25 6.81
CA TRP A 158 -10.14 3.10 5.91
C TRP A 158 -11.49 2.59 5.40
N HIS A 159 -12.49 2.52 6.26
CA HIS A 159 -13.84 2.11 5.89
C HIS A 159 -14.44 3.03 4.81
N GLU A 160 -14.33 4.34 4.99
CA GLU A 160 -14.81 5.32 4.01
C GLU A 160 -14.04 5.20 2.68
N ALA A 161 -12.72 5.01 2.72
CA ALA A 161 -11.90 4.81 1.53
C ALA A 161 -12.33 3.56 0.75
N MET A 162 -12.57 2.44 1.45
CA MET A 162 -13.04 1.20 0.85
C MET A 162 -14.48 1.30 0.31
N GLU A 163 -15.37 2.05 0.98
CA GLU A 163 -16.73 2.24 0.51
C GLU A 163 -16.82 3.14 -0.73
N ARG A 164 -16.11 4.27 -0.73
CA ARG A 164 -16.19 5.29 -1.79
C ARG A 164 -15.24 5.05 -2.95
N TYR A 165 -14.13 4.35 -2.73
CA TYR A 165 -13.10 4.19 -3.75
C TYR A 165 -12.71 2.74 -4.01
N GLY A 166 -13.07 1.81 -3.12
CA GLY A 166 -12.73 0.40 -3.24
C GLY A 166 -11.25 0.08 -2.99
N THR A 167 -10.52 1.03 -2.41
CA THR A 167 -9.08 0.95 -2.13
C THR A 167 -8.72 1.80 -0.92
N ASP A 168 -7.69 1.40 -0.18
CA ASP A 168 -7.09 2.13 0.95
C ASP A 168 -6.17 3.29 0.53
N ARG A 169 -5.93 3.44 -0.77
CA ARG A 169 -5.10 4.50 -1.36
C ARG A 169 -5.83 5.21 -2.50
N PRO A 170 -6.91 5.94 -2.21
CA PRO A 170 -7.75 6.53 -3.23
C PRO A 170 -7.06 7.67 -3.99
N ASP A 171 -7.23 7.70 -5.31
CA ASP A 171 -6.96 8.89 -6.11
C ASP A 171 -8.21 9.78 -6.13
N THR A 172 -8.16 10.88 -5.42
CA THR A 172 -9.31 11.81 -5.27
C THR A 172 -9.30 12.95 -6.27
N ARG A 173 -8.37 12.97 -7.25
CA ARG A 173 -8.25 14.02 -8.26
C ARG A 173 -9.40 14.08 -9.26
N TYR A 174 -10.13 13.00 -9.39
CA TYR A 174 -11.28 12.86 -10.30
C TYR A 174 -12.41 12.14 -9.57
N GLY A 175 -13.65 12.38 -9.97
CA GLY A 175 -14.82 11.76 -9.38
C GLY A 175 -14.93 10.26 -9.64
N MET A 176 -16.11 9.79 -10.03
CA MET A 176 -16.45 8.38 -10.27
C MET A 176 -16.31 7.53 -8.99
N GLU A 177 -16.74 8.08 -7.84
CA GLU A 177 -16.77 7.31 -6.60
C GLU A 177 -17.67 6.08 -6.74
N LEU A 178 -17.36 5.03 -5.99
CA LEU A 178 -18.20 3.85 -5.90
C LEU A 178 -19.47 4.19 -5.12
N VAL A 179 -20.62 3.77 -5.66
CA VAL A 179 -21.92 3.96 -5.03
C VAL A 179 -22.55 2.58 -4.77
N GLY A 180 -22.84 2.29 -3.50
CA GLY A 180 -23.56 1.08 -3.12
C GLY A 180 -25.03 1.16 -3.53
N VAL A 181 -25.51 0.13 -4.21
CA VAL A 181 -26.90 0.04 -4.72
C VAL A 181 -27.57 -1.32 -4.44
N SER A 182 -26.96 -2.10 -3.55
CA SER A 182 -27.45 -3.45 -3.20
C SER A 182 -28.90 -3.45 -2.76
N ASP A 183 -29.33 -2.48 -1.95
CA ASP A 183 -30.69 -2.32 -1.46
C ASP A 183 -31.70 -2.02 -2.58
N ILE A 184 -31.33 -1.26 -3.60
CA ILE A 184 -32.19 -0.95 -4.74
C ILE A 184 -32.42 -2.19 -5.62
N VAL A 185 -31.40 -3.04 -5.74
CA VAL A 185 -31.40 -4.14 -6.73
C VAL A 185 -31.58 -5.55 -6.15
N ALA A 186 -31.65 -5.68 -4.81
CA ALA A 186 -31.72 -6.97 -4.11
C ALA A 186 -32.87 -7.87 -4.57
N ASP A 187 -34.03 -7.30 -4.85
CA ASP A 187 -35.26 -7.99 -5.26
C ASP A 187 -35.51 -7.93 -6.78
N MET A 188 -34.54 -7.44 -7.58
CA MET A 188 -34.67 -7.42 -9.03
C MET A 188 -34.64 -8.83 -9.62
N GLY A 189 -35.44 -9.04 -10.69
CA GLY A 189 -35.42 -10.29 -11.45
C GLY A 189 -34.11 -10.58 -12.18
N PHE A 190 -33.17 -9.62 -12.23
CA PHE A 190 -31.84 -9.83 -12.77
C PHE A 190 -30.96 -10.59 -11.76
N LYS A 191 -30.83 -11.90 -11.97
CA LYS A 191 -30.19 -12.86 -11.05
C LYS A 191 -28.74 -12.55 -10.69
N VAL A 192 -27.99 -11.82 -11.53
CA VAL A 192 -26.61 -11.44 -11.23
C VAL A 192 -26.58 -10.50 -10.02
N PHE A 193 -27.51 -9.56 -9.93
CA PHE A 193 -27.58 -8.62 -8.83
C PHE A 193 -28.22 -9.23 -7.58
N SER A 194 -29.43 -9.76 -7.73
CA SER A 194 -30.14 -10.35 -6.59
C SER A 194 -29.41 -11.57 -6.02
N GLY A 195 -28.75 -12.37 -6.86
CA GLY A 195 -27.93 -13.49 -6.43
C GLY A 195 -26.69 -13.09 -5.67
N ALA A 196 -26.01 -12.02 -6.09
CA ALA A 196 -24.86 -11.49 -5.38
C ALA A 196 -25.25 -11.01 -3.96
N VAL A 197 -26.34 -10.26 -3.85
CA VAL A 197 -26.85 -9.77 -2.55
C VAL A 197 -27.31 -10.94 -1.67
N ALA A 198 -28.03 -11.91 -2.22
CA ALA A 198 -28.51 -13.10 -1.49
C ALA A 198 -27.33 -13.97 -0.97
N ALA A 199 -26.20 -13.96 -1.65
CA ALA A 199 -24.96 -14.63 -1.22
C ALA A 199 -24.15 -13.83 -0.17
N GLY A 200 -24.65 -12.68 0.30
CA GLY A 200 -23.94 -11.83 1.26
C GLY A 200 -22.89 -10.90 0.64
N GLY A 201 -22.83 -10.84 -0.68
CA GLY A 201 -22.00 -9.90 -1.42
C GLY A 201 -22.66 -8.55 -1.63
N SER A 202 -22.09 -7.73 -2.52
CA SER A 202 -22.57 -6.38 -2.81
C SER A 202 -22.76 -6.12 -4.30
N VAL A 203 -23.61 -5.11 -4.57
CA VAL A 203 -23.69 -4.46 -5.88
C VAL A 203 -23.31 -3.01 -5.70
N LYS A 204 -22.23 -2.60 -6.33
CA LYS A 204 -21.76 -1.21 -6.39
C LYS A 204 -21.64 -0.76 -7.84
N CYS A 205 -21.62 0.53 -8.05
CA CYS A 205 -21.41 1.10 -9.39
C CYS A 205 -20.52 2.35 -9.36
N ILE A 206 -20.01 2.70 -10.52
CA ILE A 206 -19.36 4.00 -10.79
C ILE A 206 -20.11 4.71 -11.91
N THR A 207 -20.20 6.03 -11.82
CA THR A 207 -20.77 6.88 -12.88
C THR A 207 -19.67 7.54 -13.69
N VAL A 208 -19.64 7.30 -14.99
CA VAL A 208 -18.68 7.87 -15.93
C VAL A 208 -19.33 9.04 -16.67
N PRO A 209 -19.01 10.30 -16.36
CA PRO A 209 -19.57 11.46 -17.02
C PRO A 209 -19.23 11.48 -18.52
N GLY A 210 -20.21 11.70 -19.38
CA GLY A 210 -20.01 11.67 -20.85
C GLY A 210 -19.60 10.29 -21.42
N GLY A 211 -19.72 9.24 -20.62
CA GLY A 211 -19.31 7.89 -20.97
C GLY A 211 -20.13 7.27 -22.13
N ASN A 212 -21.31 7.79 -22.41
CA ASN A 212 -22.14 7.33 -23.53
C ASN A 212 -21.45 7.41 -24.88
N ASP A 213 -20.72 8.50 -25.10
CA ASP A 213 -20.06 8.76 -26.38
C ASP A 213 -18.62 8.23 -26.42
N LYS A 214 -17.99 8.14 -25.26
CA LYS A 214 -16.56 7.81 -25.13
C LYS A 214 -16.30 6.32 -24.92
N VAL A 215 -17.23 5.57 -24.32
CA VAL A 215 -17.07 4.16 -23.98
C VAL A 215 -18.11 3.33 -24.70
N SER A 216 -17.74 2.67 -25.80
CA SER A 216 -18.66 1.84 -26.58
C SER A 216 -19.01 0.53 -25.84
N ASN A 217 -20.13 -0.12 -26.25
CA ASN A 217 -20.53 -1.41 -25.67
C ASN A 217 -19.50 -2.53 -25.92
N VAL A 218 -18.71 -2.46 -26.99
CA VAL A 218 -17.67 -3.44 -27.30
C VAL A 218 -16.57 -3.40 -26.21
N ARG A 219 -16.25 -2.24 -25.69
CA ARG A 219 -15.25 -2.07 -24.62
C ARG A 219 -15.67 -2.70 -23.28
N ILE A 220 -16.99 -2.74 -23.01
CA ILE A 220 -17.55 -3.24 -21.73
C ILE A 220 -17.85 -4.75 -21.78
N LYS A 221 -18.04 -5.32 -22.98
CA LYS A 221 -18.35 -6.74 -23.19
C LYS A 221 -17.09 -7.61 -23.16
N PRO A 222 -17.23 -8.96 -22.98
CA PRO A 222 -16.09 -9.89 -23.06
C PRO A 222 -15.23 -9.66 -24.29
N GLY A 223 -13.92 -9.55 -24.07
CA GLY A 223 -12.91 -9.19 -25.09
C GLY A 223 -12.63 -7.70 -25.22
N GLY A 224 -13.41 -6.82 -24.57
CA GLY A 224 -13.13 -5.40 -24.51
C GLY A 224 -12.10 -5.04 -23.42
N ASP A 225 -11.51 -3.88 -23.56
CA ASP A 225 -10.46 -3.38 -22.67
C ASP A 225 -10.99 -3.06 -21.27
N VAL A 226 -12.14 -2.39 -21.14
CA VAL A 226 -12.78 -2.08 -19.84
C VAL A 226 -13.19 -3.37 -19.11
N PHE A 227 -13.76 -4.34 -19.84
CA PHE A 227 -14.07 -5.67 -19.31
C PHE A 227 -12.80 -6.38 -18.81
N SER A 228 -11.73 -6.33 -19.59
CA SER A 228 -10.45 -6.97 -19.25
C SER A 228 -9.84 -6.37 -17.98
N GLU A 229 -9.99 -5.07 -17.73
CA GLU A 229 -9.52 -4.45 -16.50
C GLU A 229 -10.31 -4.94 -15.27
N ALA A 230 -11.62 -5.09 -15.36
CA ALA A 230 -12.44 -5.68 -14.29
C ALA A 230 -12.07 -7.15 -14.06
N GLN A 231 -11.87 -7.93 -15.13
CA GLN A 231 -11.50 -9.34 -15.05
C GLN A 231 -10.13 -9.56 -14.39
N LYS A 232 -9.15 -8.70 -14.64
CA LYS A 232 -7.83 -8.73 -13.96
C LYS A 232 -7.94 -8.58 -12.44
N ALA A 233 -9.03 -8.01 -11.95
CA ALA A 233 -9.33 -7.89 -10.52
C ALA A 233 -10.24 -9.02 -9.99
N GLY A 234 -10.54 -10.02 -10.81
CA GLY A 234 -11.34 -11.19 -10.42
C GLY A 234 -12.84 -11.06 -10.70
N ALA A 235 -13.33 -9.96 -11.27
CA ALA A 235 -14.74 -9.82 -11.59
C ALA A 235 -15.15 -10.73 -12.76
N GLY A 236 -16.31 -11.35 -12.64
CA GLY A 236 -16.89 -12.18 -13.72
C GLY A 236 -17.43 -11.36 -14.92
N GLY A 237 -17.66 -10.06 -14.73
CA GLY A 237 -18.16 -9.14 -15.75
C GLY A 237 -18.60 -7.80 -15.21
N LEU A 238 -19.04 -6.94 -16.13
CA LEU A 238 -19.61 -5.63 -15.83
C LEU A 238 -21.02 -5.55 -16.43
N ALA A 239 -21.99 -5.09 -15.65
CA ALA A 239 -23.26 -4.62 -16.17
C ALA A 239 -23.19 -3.10 -16.39
N PHE A 240 -24.08 -2.56 -17.20
CA PHE A 240 -24.08 -1.12 -17.49
C PHE A 240 -25.48 -0.56 -17.71
N ILE A 241 -25.63 0.73 -17.43
CA ILE A 241 -26.76 1.56 -17.81
C ILE A 241 -26.25 2.83 -18.47
N ARG A 242 -26.79 3.19 -19.63
CA ARG A 242 -26.57 4.48 -20.29
C ARG A 242 -27.74 5.38 -20.02
N VAL A 243 -27.46 6.58 -19.53
CA VAL A 243 -28.50 7.58 -19.27
C VAL A 243 -28.64 8.44 -20.54
N ARG A 244 -29.84 8.43 -21.13
CA ARG A 244 -30.21 9.20 -22.32
C ARG A 244 -30.94 10.49 -21.92
N ASP A 245 -31.22 11.34 -22.90
CA ASP A 245 -32.00 12.55 -22.70
C ASP A 245 -33.36 12.24 -22.06
N GLY A 246 -33.81 13.13 -21.18
CA GLY A 246 -35.05 12.96 -20.43
C GLY A 246 -35.02 11.88 -19.32
N GLY A 247 -33.84 11.34 -18.98
CA GLY A 247 -33.70 10.27 -17.96
C GLY A 247 -34.06 8.88 -18.48
N GLU A 248 -34.20 8.71 -19.79
CA GLU A 248 -34.36 7.41 -20.42
C GLU A 248 -33.07 6.59 -20.22
N ILE A 249 -33.24 5.26 -20.10
CA ILE A 249 -32.10 4.35 -19.94
C ILE A 249 -31.96 3.38 -21.10
N ASP A 250 -30.71 3.13 -21.50
CA ASP A 250 -30.34 2.10 -22.46
C ASP A 250 -29.40 1.10 -21.78
N THR A 251 -29.83 -0.15 -21.71
CA THR A 251 -29.16 -1.26 -21.02
C THR A 251 -29.59 -2.60 -21.62
N ILE A 252 -29.09 -3.71 -21.06
CA ILE A 252 -29.54 -5.04 -21.43
C ILE A 252 -31.00 -5.29 -20.98
N GLY A 253 -31.77 -6.07 -21.78
CA GLY A 253 -33.16 -6.36 -21.48
C GLY A 253 -33.40 -6.89 -20.07
N ALA A 254 -32.53 -7.76 -19.59
CA ALA A 254 -32.62 -8.33 -18.24
C ALA A 254 -32.57 -7.28 -17.10
N ILE A 255 -31.95 -6.14 -17.28
CA ILE A 255 -31.97 -5.02 -16.34
C ILE A 255 -33.20 -4.16 -16.64
N LYS A 256 -33.40 -3.78 -17.91
CA LYS A 256 -34.50 -2.89 -18.33
C LYS A 256 -35.87 -3.38 -17.91
N ASP A 257 -36.13 -4.67 -18.12
CA ASP A 257 -37.46 -5.30 -17.86
C ASP A 257 -37.71 -5.53 -16.35
N ASN A 258 -36.70 -5.45 -15.51
CA ASN A 258 -36.79 -5.70 -14.07
C ASN A 258 -36.50 -4.44 -13.21
N LEU A 259 -36.28 -3.27 -13.80
CA LEU A 259 -36.06 -2.02 -13.10
C LEU A 259 -37.33 -1.15 -13.19
N SER A 260 -38.09 -1.05 -12.09
CA SER A 260 -39.25 -0.18 -12.03
C SER A 260 -38.89 1.30 -12.17
N ASP A 261 -39.85 2.15 -12.57
CA ASP A 261 -39.60 3.59 -12.70
C ASP A 261 -39.17 4.26 -11.39
N GLU A 262 -39.70 3.75 -10.24
CA GLU A 262 -39.32 4.22 -8.91
C GLU A 262 -37.84 3.91 -8.62
N LYS A 263 -37.44 2.66 -8.80
CA LYS A 263 -36.04 2.21 -8.61
C LYS A 263 -35.09 2.85 -9.60
N LYS A 264 -35.51 3.09 -10.84
CA LYS A 264 -34.77 3.84 -11.82
C LYS A 264 -34.50 5.26 -11.34
N ALA A 265 -35.53 5.96 -10.86
CA ALA A 265 -35.39 7.32 -10.35
C ALA A 265 -34.46 7.38 -9.12
N GLU A 266 -34.64 6.44 -8.18
CA GLU A 266 -33.77 6.33 -7.01
C GLU A 266 -32.31 6.04 -7.39
N LEU A 267 -32.07 5.12 -8.33
CA LEU A 267 -30.74 4.78 -8.82
C LEU A 267 -30.05 6.00 -9.45
N LEU A 268 -30.74 6.71 -10.36
CA LEU A 268 -30.20 7.91 -11.00
C LEU A 268 -29.92 9.02 -10.00
N GLN A 269 -30.80 9.21 -9.03
CA GLN A 269 -30.58 10.20 -7.95
C GLN A 269 -29.38 9.83 -7.09
N ARG A 270 -29.27 8.57 -6.63
CA ARG A 270 -28.18 8.09 -5.76
C ARG A 270 -26.83 8.15 -6.45
N THR A 271 -26.77 7.79 -7.73
CA THR A 271 -25.56 7.81 -8.53
C THR A 271 -25.17 9.18 -9.09
N GLY A 272 -26.06 10.17 -8.98
CA GLY A 272 -25.85 11.49 -9.59
C GLY A 272 -25.68 11.43 -11.12
N ALA A 273 -26.22 10.39 -11.76
CA ALA A 273 -26.03 10.18 -13.19
C ALA A 273 -26.95 11.11 -14.01
N GLU A 274 -26.33 11.98 -14.80
CA GLU A 274 -26.98 12.92 -15.72
C GLU A 274 -27.08 12.32 -17.14
N PRO A 275 -27.92 12.91 -18.02
CA PRO A 275 -27.93 12.56 -19.45
C PRO A 275 -26.51 12.60 -20.05
N GLY A 276 -26.16 11.55 -20.81
CA GLY A 276 -24.81 11.36 -21.32
C GLY A 276 -23.91 10.48 -20.45
N SER A 277 -24.30 10.19 -19.21
CA SER A 277 -23.52 9.36 -18.29
C SER A 277 -23.65 7.87 -18.65
N LEU A 278 -22.59 7.13 -18.32
CA LEU A 278 -22.53 5.68 -18.31
C LEU A 278 -22.35 5.20 -16.88
N ILE A 279 -23.24 4.36 -16.37
CA ILE A 279 -23.12 3.70 -15.07
C ILE A 279 -22.58 2.30 -15.32
N LEU A 280 -21.49 1.93 -14.64
CA LEU A 280 -20.89 0.58 -14.69
C LEU A 280 -21.07 -0.10 -13.34
N PHE A 281 -21.56 -1.34 -13.33
CA PHE A 281 -21.84 -2.09 -12.11
C PHE A 281 -20.91 -3.29 -11.95
N GLY A 282 -20.43 -3.47 -10.72
CA GLY A 282 -19.85 -4.71 -10.23
C GLY A 282 -20.83 -5.39 -9.28
N ALA A 283 -20.90 -6.73 -9.32
CA ALA A 283 -21.75 -7.54 -8.44
C ALA A 283 -21.02 -8.81 -8.05
N GLY A 284 -21.04 -9.16 -6.76
CA GLY A 284 -20.38 -10.35 -6.23
C GLY A 284 -19.83 -10.13 -4.82
N ASP A 285 -18.75 -10.84 -4.50
CA ASP A 285 -18.00 -10.61 -3.28
C ASP A 285 -17.53 -9.15 -3.17
N THR A 286 -17.72 -8.53 -2.00
CA THR A 286 -17.48 -7.07 -1.83
C THR A 286 -16.04 -6.66 -2.09
N ALA A 287 -15.06 -7.47 -1.67
CA ALA A 287 -13.65 -7.16 -1.90
C ALA A 287 -13.30 -7.21 -3.40
N THR A 288 -13.83 -8.21 -4.11
CA THR A 288 -13.69 -8.34 -5.57
C THR A 288 -14.36 -7.20 -6.31
N VAL A 289 -15.58 -6.81 -5.92
CA VAL A 289 -16.31 -5.67 -6.49
C VAL A 289 -15.55 -4.37 -6.31
N ASN A 290 -15.04 -4.12 -5.12
CA ASN A 290 -14.24 -2.94 -4.80
C ASN A 290 -12.97 -2.88 -5.67
N LYS A 291 -12.17 -3.94 -5.71
CA LYS A 291 -10.95 -4.02 -6.55
C LYS A 291 -11.23 -3.83 -8.03
N ALA A 292 -12.33 -4.42 -8.53
CA ALA A 292 -12.68 -4.33 -9.95
C ALA A 292 -13.13 -2.92 -10.34
N LEU A 293 -14.00 -2.30 -9.55
CA LEU A 293 -14.49 -0.96 -9.83
C LEU A 293 -13.41 0.10 -9.64
N ASP A 294 -12.53 -0.01 -8.63
CA ASP A 294 -11.38 0.87 -8.49
C ASP A 294 -10.47 0.78 -9.71
N ARG A 295 -10.14 -0.43 -10.17
CA ARG A 295 -9.31 -0.64 -11.36
C ARG A 295 -9.93 -0.05 -12.62
N VAL A 296 -11.23 -0.28 -12.84
CA VAL A 296 -11.97 0.29 -13.97
C VAL A 296 -12.04 1.81 -13.88
N ARG A 297 -12.26 2.35 -12.67
CA ARG A 297 -12.26 3.78 -12.38
C ARG A 297 -10.95 4.45 -12.77
N GLN A 298 -9.82 3.90 -12.31
CA GLN A 298 -8.48 4.41 -12.63
C GLN A 298 -8.19 4.32 -14.14
N TYR A 299 -8.52 3.18 -14.76
CA TYR A 299 -8.33 2.97 -16.19
C TYR A 299 -9.09 4.00 -17.01
N LEU A 300 -10.39 4.17 -16.74
CA LEU A 300 -11.24 5.13 -17.46
C LEU A 300 -10.84 6.58 -17.19
N ALA A 301 -10.42 6.93 -15.97
CA ALA A 301 -9.94 8.27 -15.67
C ALA A 301 -8.72 8.65 -16.51
N LYS A 302 -7.79 7.71 -16.70
CA LYS A 302 -6.62 7.90 -17.56
C LYS A 302 -6.99 7.96 -19.05
N GLU A 303 -7.78 7.01 -19.54
CA GLU A 303 -8.22 6.94 -20.93
C GLU A 303 -9.05 8.15 -21.39
N LEU A 304 -9.84 8.70 -20.48
CA LEU A 304 -10.71 9.84 -20.77
C LEU A 304 -10.05 11.19 -20.41
N GLU A 305 -8.76 11.17 -20.04
CA GLU A 305 -7.98 12.36 -19.67
C GLU A 305 -8.63 13.19 -18.55
N MET A 306 -9.25 12.50 -17.56
CA MET A 306 -9.94 13.15 -16.44
C MET A 306 -8.97 13.51 -15.30
N VAL A 307 -7.75 12.99 -15.31
CA VAL A 307 -6.76 13.21 -14.25
C VAL A 307 -6.04 14.55 -14.48
N PRO A 308 -6.17 15.55 -13.59
CA PRO A 308 -5.45 16.80 -13.72
C PRO A 308 -3.93 16.59 -13.66
N ALA A 309 -3.19 17.13 -14.62
CA ALA A 309 -1.76 16.87 -14.80
C ALA A 309 -0.88 17.38 -13.64
N GLU A 310 -1.28 18.46 -12.97
CA GLU A 310 -0.48 19.14 -11.92
C GLU A 310 -1.17 19.18 -10.55
N ALA A 311 -2.15 18.30 -10.31
CA ALA A 311 -2.83 18.24 -9.03
C ALA A 311 -2.06 17.36 -8.02
N TRP A 312 -1.88 17.89 -6.82
CA TRP A 312 -1.27 17.22 -5.69
C TRP A 312 -2.31 17.05 -4.59
N THR A 313 -3.02 15.93 -4.60
CA THR A 313 -4.06 15.64 -3.60
C THR A 313 -3.52 14.66 -2.58
N PHE A 314 -3.22 15.21 -1.41
CA PHE A 314 -2.82 14.45 -0.24
C PHE A 314 -4.03 14.15 0.63
N LEU A 315 -4.02 12.98 1.23
CA LEU A 315 -4.94 12.64 2.32
C LEU A 315 -4.31 11.60 3.24
N TRP A 316 -4.71 11.62 4.49
CA TRP A 316 -4.45 10.54 5.42
C TRP A 316 -5.59 9.53 5.37
N VAL A 317 -5.25 8.26 5.23
CA VAL A 317 -6.17 7.16 5.53
C VAL A 317 -5.83 6.67 6.94
N VAL A 318 -6.85 6.56 7.78
CA VAL A 318 -6.73 6.25 9.21
C VAL A 318 -7.71 5.16 9.61
N ASP A 319 -7.64 4.68 10.86
CA ASP A 319 -8.57 3.69 11.40
C ASP A 319 -8.63 2.38 10.59
N PHE A 320 -7.46 1.86 10.23
CA PHE A 320 -7.36 0.57 9.58
C PHE A 320 -7.83 -0.57 10.49
N PRO A 321 -8.37 -1.68 9.96
CA PRO A 321 -8.49 -2.91 10.75
C PRO A 321 -7.12 -3.34 11.27
N MET A 322 -7.06 -3.88 12.49
CA MET A 322 -5.80 -4.47 12.99
C MET A 322 -5.39 -5.70 12.21
N PHE A 323 -6.38 -6.50 11.81
CA PHE A 323 -6.15 -7.80 11.20
C PHE A 323 -7.00 -7.98 9.94
N GLU A 324 -6.52 -8.83 9.06
CA GLU A 324 -7.28 -9.40 7.96
C GLU A 324 -7.25 -10.93 8.05
N PHE A 325 -8.26 -11.58 7.47
CA PHE A 325 -8.34 -13.03 7.45
C PHE A 325 -7.66 -13.59 6.21
N ASN A 326 -6.56 -14.33 6.40
CA ASN A 326 -5.90 -15.08 5.35
C ASN A 326 -6.63 -16.42 5.15
N ALA A 327 -7.36 -16.53 4.04
CA ALA A 327 -8.14 -17.73 3.73
C ALA A 327 -7.27 -18.94 3.35
N ASP A 328 -6.09 -18.71 2.78
CA ASP A 328 -5.16 -19.78 2.37
C ASP A 328 -4.50 -20.43 3.59
N GLU A 329 -4.19 -19.64 4.61
CA GLU A 329 -3.58 -20.11 5.86
C GLU A 329 -4.61 -20.31 6.98
N ASN A 330 -5.88 -19.95 6.75
CA ASN A 330 -6.99 -20.07 7.70
C ASN A 330 -6.68 -19.43 9.07
N ARG A 331 -6.06 -18.26 9.07
CA ARG A 331 -5.71 -17.50 10.28
C ARG A 331 -5.87 -15.99 10.07
N LEU A 332 -5.86 -15.24 11.18
CA LEU A 332 -5.73 -13.79 11.15
C LEU A 332 -4.27 -13.41 10.92
N GLU A 333 -4.06 -12.37 10.14
CA GLU A 333 -2.75 -11.72 9.94
C GLU A 333 -2.87 -10.24 10.26
N ALA A 334 -1.79 -9.64 10.75
CA ALA A 334 -1.76 -8.20 10.98
C ALA A 334 -1.77 -7.47 9.62
N LEU A 335 -2.69 -6.52 9.44
CA LEU A 335 -2.81 -5.79 8.17
C LEU A 335 -1.56 -4.94 7.87
N HIS A 336 -0.97 -4.29 8.88
CA HIS A 336 0.30 -3.56 8.77
C HIS A 336 1.46 -4.39 9.35
N HIS A 337 1.55 -4.45 10.66
CA HIS A 337 2.50 -5.28 11.40
C HIS A 337 2.00 -5.55 12.82
N PRO A 338 2.46 -6.60 13.51
CA PRO A 338 1.92 -7.02 14.80
C PRO A 338 2.23 -6.08 15.99
N PHE A 339 2.99 -5.00 15.76
CA PHE A 339 3.35 -4.03 16.78
C PHE A 339 2.45 -2.78 16.78
N CYS A 340 1.42 -2.72 15.93
CA CYS A 340 0.45 -1.63 15.88
C CYS A 340 -0.45 -1.66 17.12
N ALA A 341 -0.65 -0.51 17.76
CA ALA A 341 -1.60 -0.38 18.85
C ALA A 341 -3.05 -0.42 18.34
N ALA A 342 -3.91 -1.08 19.09
CA ALA A 342 -5.35 -1.03 18.88
C ALA A 342 -5.91 0.35 19.26
N ASN A 343 -7.02 0.73 18.62
CA ASN A 343 -7.78 1.89 19.05
C ASN A 343 -8.35 1.63 20.47
N PRO A 344 -8.08 2.50 21.46
CA PRO A 344 -8.53 2.30 22.83
C PRO A 344 -10.06 2.17 22.97
N GLU A 345 -10.83 2.86 22.12
CA GLU A 345 -12.29 2.77 22.12
C GLU A 345 -12.80 1.37 21.78
N ASP A 346 -12.09 0.66 20.87
CA ASP A 346 -12.44 -0.69 20.45
C ASP A 346 -11.95 -1.74 21.45
N LEU A 347 -10.75 -1.53 22.01
CA LEU A 347 -10.10 -2.47 22.94
C LEU A 347 -10.70 -2.43 24.33
N GLY A 348 -10.93 -1.21 24.88
CA GLY A 348 -11.36 -0.99 26.27
C GLY A 348 -10.27 -1.29 27.31
N ASP A 349 -10.57 -1.00 28.55
CA ASP A 349 -9.61 -1.04 29.67
C ASP A 349 -9.50 -2.41 30.35
N ASP A 350 -10.35 -3.39 30.00
CA ASP A 350 -10.38 -4.70 30.66
C ASP A 350 -9.57 -5.74 29.89
N PRO A 351 -8.37 -6.15 30.36
CA PRO A 351 -7.54 -7.14 29.69
C PRO A 351 -8.21 -8.50 29.46
N ALA A 352 -9.19 -8.87 30.30
CA ALA A 352 -9.90 -10.12 30.13
C ALA A 352 -10.76 -10.18 28.85
N GLN A 353 -11.06 -9.04 28.26
CA GLN A 353 -11.85 -8.92 27.02
C GLN A 353 -10.99 -8.76 25.75
N TRP A 354 -9.69 -8.60 25.86
CA TRP A 354 -8.82 -8.33 24.70
C TRP A 354 -8.87 -9.45 23.65
N SER A 355 -8.88 -10.72 24.08
CA SER A 355 -8.95 -11.85 23.15
C SER A 355 -10.20 -11.87 22.26
N GLU A 356 -11.33 -11.33 22.75
CA GLU A 356 -12.59 -11.23 22.01
C GLU A 356 -12.64 -9.96 21.14
N ARG A 357 -12.07 -8.86 21.62
CA ARG A 357 -12.15 -7.52 21.01
C ARG A 357 -11.11 -7.31 19.92
N LEU A 358 -9.87 -7.74 20.15
CA LEU A 358 -8.74 -7.54 19.21
C LEU A 358 -9.03 -7.95 17.76
N PRO A 359 -9.66 -9.12 17.48
CA PRO A 359 -9.94 -9.53 16.11
C PRO A 359 -10.81 -8.57 15.30
N LYS A 360 -11.51 -7.65 15.98
CA LYS A 360 -12.42 -6.68 15.36
C LYS A 360 -11.98 -5.23 15.56
N ALA A 361 -10.89 -5.02 16.30
CA ALA A 361 -10.42 -3.69 16.64
C ALA A 361 -9.81 -2.98 15.41
N ARG A 362 -9.96 -1.66 15.40
CA ARG A 362 -9.18 -0.79 14.52
C ARG A 362 -7.79 -0.59 15.10
N ALA A 363 -6.81 -0.46 14.22
CA ALA A 363 -5.46 -0.04 14.58
C ALA A 363 -5.36 1.49 14.62
N GLN A 364 -4.53 2.01 15.49
CA GLN A 364 -4.07 3.39 15.42
C GLN A 364 -2.99 3.54 14.33
N ALA A 365 -3.33 3.11 13.12
CA ALA A 365 -2.50 3.14 11.94
C ALA A 365 -2.96 4.23 10.98
N TYR A 366 -2.03 4.75 10.21
CA TYR A 366 -2.23 5.86 9.30
C TYR A 366 -1.30 5.77 8.09
N ASP A 367 -1.86 5.97 6.89
CA ASP A 367 -1.11 6.04 5.64
C ASP A 367 -1.30 7.42 4.99
N LEU A 368 -0.20 8.04 4.57
CA LEU A 368 -0.25 9.22 3.73
C LEU A 368 -0.37 8.80 2.27
N VAL A 369 -1.49 9.15 1.67
CA VAL A 369 -1.78 8.89 0.26
C VAL A 369 -1.57 10.17 -0.55
N LEU A 370 -0.91 10.03 -1.69
CA LEU A 370 -0.73 11.08 -2.69
C LEU A 370 -1.13 10.56 -4.06
N ASN A 371 -2.17 11.15 -4.67
CA ASN A 371 -2.56 10.86 -6.04
C ASN A 371 -2.79 9.36 -6.31
N GLY A 372 -3.40 8.64 -5.37
CA GLY A 372 -3.66 7.21 -5.51
C GLY A 372 -2.49 6.28 -5.17
N LEU A 373 -1.41 6.82 -4.61
CA LEU A 373 -0.24 6.06 -4.16
C LEU A 373 0.01 6.31 -2.68
N GLU A 374 0.21 5.26 -1.91
CA GLU A 374 0.73 5.33 -0.56
C GLU A 374 2.16 5.88 -0.59
N LEU A 375 2.38 7.03 0.03
CA LEU A 375 3.68 7.68 0.13
C LEU A 375 4.48 7.18 1.32
N GLY A 376 3.78 6.87 2.39
CA GLY A 376 4.33 6.31 3.62
C GLY A 376 3.24 5.94 4.59
N GLY A 377 3.52 5.00 5.46
CA GLY A 377 2.60 4.50 6.47
C GLY A 377 3.25 4.34 7.84
N GLY A 378 2.43 4.36 8.86
CA GLY A 378 2.85 4.24 10.25
C GLY A 378 1.73 3.92 11.21
N SER A 379 2.08 3.84 12.49
CA SER A 379 1.10 3.63 13.57
C SER A 379 1.65 4.10 14.91
N LEU A 380 0.77 4.24 15.89
CA LEU A 380 1.17 4.12 17.28
C LEU A 380 1.52 2.67 17.58
N ARG A 381 2.46 2.45 18.51
CA ARG A 381 2.98 1.12 18.85
C ARG A 381 2.40 0.62 20.15
N ILE A 382 2.27 -0.69 20.23
CA ILE A 382 2.04 -1.34 21.50
C ILE A 382 3.28 -1.13 22.37
N HIS A 383 3.09 -0.60 23.58
CA HIS A 383 4.15 -0.41 24.58
C HIS A 383 3.90 -1.20 25.86
N ASP A 384 2.79 -1.94 25.92
CA ASP A 384 2.45 -2.88 27.01
C ASP A 384 2.80 -4.31 26.55
N ALA A 385 3.63 -5.01 27.33
CA ALA A 385 4.10 -6.35 27.00
C ALA A 385 2.96 -7.40 27.02
N ALA A 386 1.96 -7.25 27.90
CA ALA A 386 0.85 -8.20 27.98
C ALA A 386 -0.06 -8.06 26.74
N LEU A 387 -0.33 -6.83 26.34
CA LEU A 387 -1.10 -6.57 25.10
C LEU A 387 -0.32 -7.07 23.87
N GLN A 388 0.99 -6.86 23.82
CA GLN A 388 1.83 -7.36 22.71
C GLN A 388 1.77 -8.89 22.59
N ASN A 389 1.88 -9.60 23.72
CA ASN A 389 1.74 -11.06 23.74
C ASN A 389 0.35 -11.50 23.26
N GLN A 390 -0.73 -10.79 23.69
CA GLN A 390 -2.09 -11.10 23.25
C GLN A 390 -2.27 -10.90 21.73
N VAL A 391 -1.68 -9.86 21.16
CA VAL A 391 -1.70 -9.63 19.70
C VAL A 391 -0.97 -10.73 18.96
N LEU A 392 0.21 -11.15 19.39
CA LEU A 392 0.97 -12.25 18.78
C LEU A 392 0.18 -13.58 18.82
N GLN A 393 -0.48 -13.87 19.95
CA GLN A 393 -1.36 -15.03 20.04
C GLN A 393 -2.58 -14.94 19.09
N THR A 394 -3.14 -13.75 18.91
CA THR A 394 -4.29 -13.53 18.01
C THR A 394 -3.96 -13.86 16.55
N ILE A 395 -2.71 -13.63 16.12
CA ILE A 395 -2.24 -14.00 14.78
C ILE A 395 -1.69 -15.44 14.72
N GLY A 396 -1.83 -16.22 15.79
CA GLY A 396 -1.51 -17.65 15.81
C GLY A 396 -0.08 -17.99 16.19
N LEU A 397 0.74 -17.02 16.68
CA LEU A 397 2.09 -17.31 17.19
C LEU A 397 2.01 -17.93 18.60
N ALA A 398 2.59 -19.12 18.76
CA ALA A 398 2.73 -19.74 20.06
C ALA A 398 3.70 -18.93 20.94
N GLN A 399 3.57 -19.05 22.26
CA GLN A 399 4.40 -18.27 23.21
C GLN A 399 5.90 -18.55 23.03
N GLU A 400 6.28 -19.79 22.82
CA GLU A 400 7.66 -20.18 22.59
C GLU A 400 8.22 -19.59 21.28
N GLU A 401 7.41 -19.59 20.25
CA GLU A 401 7.77 -19.03 18.94
C GLU A 401 7.88 -17.49 19.00
N ALA A 402 6.93 -16.84 19.69
CA ALA A 402 6.97 -15.39 19.94
C ALA A 402 8.23 -15.00 20.74
N GLN A 403 8.60 -15.78 21.76
CA GLN A 403 9.82 -15.57 22.53
C GLN A 403 11.08 -15.80 21.68
N GLU A 404 11.07 -16.79 20.81
CA GLU A 404 12.20 -17.06 19.94
C GLU A 404 12.43 -15.92 18.93
N GLN A 405 11.36 -15.39 18.33
CA GLN A 405 11.43 -14.38 17.26
C GLN A 405 11.57 -12.97 17.81
N PHE A 406 10.83 -12.63 18.88
CA PHE A 406 10.67 -11.27 19.39
C PHE A 406 11.03 -11.11 20.87
N GLY A 407 11.63 -12.12 21.51
CA GLY A 407 11.92 -12.14 22.94
C GLY A 407 12.67 -10.89 23.42
N PHE A 408 13.66 -10.45 22.67
CA PHE A 408 14.43 -9.23 22.98
C PHE A 408 13.56 -7.95 22.99
N LEU A 409 12.52 -7.86 22.14
CA LEU A 409 11.58 -6.74 22.17
C LEU A 409 10.59 -6.89 23.33
N LEU A 410 10.06 -8.09 23.55
CA LEU A 410 9.13 -8.36 24.66
C LEU A 410 9.80 -8.06 26.02
N GLU A 411 11.03 -8.50 26.23
CA GLU A 411 11.83 -8.18 27.41
C GLU A 411 12.05 -6.67 27.56
N ALA A 412 12.32 -5.97 26.46
CA ALA A 412 12.48 -4.52 26.49
C ALA A 412 11.18 -3.81 26.88
N LEU A 413 10.02 -4.26 26.38
CA LEU A 413 8.71 -3.72 26.77
C LEU A 413 8.40 -3.94 28.24
N GLU A 414 8.78 -5.10 28.82
CA GLU A 414 8.64 -5.39 30.25
C GLU A 414 9.47 -4.46 31.15
N MET A 415 10.60 -3.97 30.65
CA MET A 415 11.43 -2.99 31.37
C MET A 415 10.81 -1.58 31.43
N GLY A 416 9.77 -1.34 30.66
CA GLY A 416 9.06 -0.07 30.57
C GLY A 416 9.39 0.71 29.30
N ALA A 417 8.51 0.63 28.32
CA ALA A 417 8.58 1.42 27.11
C ALA A 417 7.72 2.68 27.23
N PRO A 418 8.17 3.84 26.73
CA PRO A 418 7.30 5.00 26.60
C PRO A 418 6.21 4.74 25.55
N PRO A 419 5.05 5.40 25.59
CA PRO A 419 4.16 5.44 24.45
C PRO A 419 4.90 6.06 23.26
N HIS A 420 4.88 5.40 22.11
CA HIS A 420 5.62 5.81 20.93
C HIS A 420 4.90 5.43 19.64
N GLY A 421 5.29 6.06 18.55
CA GLY A 421 4.79 5.78 17.22
C GLY A 421 5.74 6.31 16.16
N GLY A 422 5.50 5.92 14.93
CA GLY A 422 6.39 6.32 13.85
C GLY A 422 5.78 6.12 12.47
N ILE A 423 6.55 6.53 11.48
CA ILE A 423 6.17 6.43 10.06
C ILE A 423 7.40 6.17 9.20
N ALA A 424 7.20 5.47 8.11
CA ALA A 424 8.22 5.26 7.08
C ALA A 424 7.71 5.74 5.73
N PHE A 425 8.42 6.68 5.11
CA PHE A 425 8.14 7.12 3.74
C PHE A 425 9.00 6.37 2.74
N GLY A 426 8.40 5.86 1.67
CA GLY A 426 9.10 5.32 0.53
C GLY A 426 9.81 6.44 -0.25
N LEU A 427 11.09 6.68 0.06
CA LEU A 427 11.84 7.80 -0.53
C LEU A 427 11.92 7.70 -2.05
N ASP A 428 12.10 6.50 -2.59
CA ASP A 428 12.17 6.28 -4.04
C ASP A 428 10.85 6.65 -4.72
N ARG A 429 9.72 6.31 -4.12
CA ARG A 429 8.37 6.66 -4.59
C ARG A 429 8.11 8.16 -4.48
N MET A 430 8.48 8.78 -3.35
CA MET A 430 8.39 10.23 -3.16
C MET A 430 9.14 10.98 -4.26
N VAL A 431 10.38 10.59 -4.51
CA VAL A 431 11.21 11.23 -5.55
C VAL A 431 10.68 10.96 -6.95
N MET A 432 10.14 9.78 -7.23
CA MET A 432 9.46 9.45 -8.49
C MET A 432 8.31 10.42 -8.76
N LEU A 433 7.42 10.63 -7.79
CA LEU A 433 6.31 11.57 -7.90
C LEU A 433 6.80 13.01 -8.09
N LEU A 434 7.75 13.47 -7.27
CA LEU A 434 8.34 14.81 -7.39
C LEU A 434 9.01 15.04 -8.75
N ALA A 435 9.62 14.00 -9.34
CA ALA A 435 10.27 14.07 -10.65
C ALA A 435 9.27 14.00 -11.83
N GLY A 436 8.03 13.56 -11.58
CA GLY A 436 7.04 13.29 -12.63
C GLY A 436 7.40 12.04 -13.46
N GLU A 437 8.01 11.04 -12.81
CA GLU A 437 8.41 9.80 -13.45
C GLU A 437 7.38 8.67 -13.20
N GLU A 438 7.31 7.71 -14.13
CA GLU A 438 6.39 6.57 -14.02
C GLU A 438 7.02 5.35 -13.32
N SER A 439 8.34 5.38 -13.07
CA SER A 439 9.06 4.27 -12.46
C SER A 439 10.14 4.78 -11.50
N ILE A 440 10.23 4.13 -10.32
CA ILE A 440 11.30 4.42 -9.36
C ILE A 440 12.70 4.14 -9.91
N ARG A 441 12.84 3.29 -10.95
CA ARG A 441 14.11 3.02 -11.62
C ARG A 441 14.73 4.26 -12.27
N ASP A 442 13.92 5.27 -12.58
CA ASP A 442 14.40 6.55 -13.12
C ASP A 442 14.89 7.52 -12.04
N THR A 443 14.70 7.19 -10.76
CA THR A 443 15.13 7.99 -9.60
C THR A 443 16.19 7.31 -8.74
N ILE A 444 16.59 6.09 -9.11
CA ILE A 444 17.65 5.30 -8.46
C ILE A 444 18.86 5.25 -9.40
N ALA A 445 20.05 5.48 -8.86
CA ALA A 445 21.27 5.49 -9.69
C ALA A 445 21.51 4.15 -10.40
N PHE A 446 21.44 3.03 -9.66
CA PHE A 446 21.68 1.67 -10.16
C PHE A 446 20.56 0.72 -9.74
N PRO A 447 19.37 0.80 -10.37
CA PRO A 447 18.24 -0.06 -10.05
C PRO A 447 18.41 -1.46 -10.64
N LYS A 448 17.66 -2.42 -10.11
CA LYS A 448 17.47 -3.74 -10.71
C LYS A 448 16.37 -3.71 -11.78
N THR A 449 16.41 -4.68 -12.71
CA THR A 449 15.31 -4.97 -13.65
C THR A 449 14.09 -5.54 -12.92
N GLN A 450 12.98 -5.76 -13.63
CA GLN A 450 11.81 -6.48 -13.09
C GLN A 450 12.12 -7.92 -12.65
N GLN A 451 13.17 -8.54 -13.20
CA GLN A 451 13.66 -9.87 -12.80
C GLN A 451 14.73 -9.80 -11.70
N ALA A 452 14.78 -8.71 -10.93
CA ALA A 452 15.75 -8.49 -9.85
C ALA A 452 17.23 -8.56 -10.28
N ARG A 453 17.55 -8.33 -11.58
CA ARG A 453 18.92 -8.43 -12.11
C ARG A 453 19.55 -7.06 -12.33
N CYS A 454 20.85 -6.96 -12.10
CA CYS A 454 21.66 -5.83 -12.52
C CYS A 454 22.35 -6.16 -13.86
N LEU A 455 21.90 -5.55 -14.95
CA LEU A 455 22.45 -5.82 -16.29
C LEU A 455 23.87 -5.25 -16.49
N MET A 456 24.31 -4.32 -15.62
CA MET A 456 25.65 -3.72 -15.70
C MET A 456 26.69 -4.60 -15.03
N THR A 457 26.39 -5.17 -13.86
CA THR A 457 27.31 -5.98 -13.07
C THR A 457 27.08 -7.50 -13.22
N SER A 458 26.01 -7.88 -13.94
CA SER A 458 25.52 -9.26 -14.07
C SER A 458 25.11 -9.91 -12.75
N ALA A 459 24.78 -9.09 -11.71
CA ALA A 459 24.27 -9.64 -10.45
C ALA A 459 22.77 -10.01 -10.57
N PRO A 460 22.31 -11.10 -9.89
CA PRO A 460 23.11 -12.08 -9.17
C PRO A 460 23.98 -12.92 -10.12
N GLY A 461 25.10 -13.42 -9.63
CA GLY A 461 26.06 -14.23 -10.38
C GLY A 461 26.51 -15.44 -9.58
N ASP A 462 27.29 -16.30 -10.24
CA ASP A 462 27.82 -17.50 -9.63
C ASP A 462 28.80 -17.18 -8.49
N VAL A 463 28.87 -18.09 -7.54
CA VAL A 463 29.80 -18.05 -6.40
C VAL A 463 30.77 -19.23 -6.53
N ALA A 464 32.04 -18.98 -6.29
CA ALA A 464 33.07 -20.04 -6.37
C ALA A 464 32.81 -21.11 -5.31
N ASP A 465 33.01 -22.40 -5.68
CA ASP A 465 32.81 -23.56 -4.78
C ASP A 465 33.55 -23.41 -3.46
N LYS A 466 34.79 -22.93 -3.49
CA LYS A 466 35.58 -22.67 -2.28
C LYS A 466 34.87 -21.69 -1.31
N GLN A 467 34.15 -20.68 -1.82
CA GLN A 467 33.41 -19.77 -0.95
C GLN A 467 32.18 -20.44 -0.35
N LEU A 468 31.50 -21.31 -1.11
CA LEU A 468 30.38 -22.11 -0.62
C LEU A 468 30.85 -23.11 0.47
N GLU A 469 31.99 -23.77 0.26
CA GLU A 469 32.60 -24.64 1.25
C GLU A 469 32.94 -23.88 2.55
N GLU A 470 33.56 -22.72 2.44
CA GLU A 470 33.91 -21.86 3.60
C GLU A 470 32.67 -21.36 4.39
N LEU A 471 31.52 -21.31 3.72
CA LEU A 471 30.24 -20.92 4.32
C LEU A 471 29.43 -22.12 4.79
N HIS A 472 29.89 -23.34 4.55
CA HIS A 472 29.17 -24.60 4.81
C HIS A 472 27.80 -24.67 4.14
N VAL A 473 27.65 -24.15 2.89
CA VAL A 473 26.42 -24.13 2.10
C VAL A 473 26.62 -24.83 0.76
N ALA A 474 25.53 -25.35 0.20
CA ALA A 474 25.51 -25.93 -1.12
C ALA A 474 24.26 -25.47 -1.88
N SER A 475 24.40 -25.30 -3.20
CA SER A 475 23.24 -25.05 -4.06
C SER A 475 22.54 -26.39 -4.34
N THR A 476 21.26 -26.46 -4.10
CA THR A 476 20.39 -27.57 -4.52
C THR A 476 19.68 -27.30 -5.83
N TRP A 477 19.92 -26.12 -6.42
CA TRP A 477 19.34 -25.74 -7.69
C TRP A 477 19.99 -26.52 -8.83
N VAL A 478 19.16 -27.14 -9.67
CA VAL A 478 19.56 -27.84 -10.88
C VAL A 478 19.07 -27.06 -12.07
N ASP A 479 19.93 -26.84 -13.05
CA ASP A 479 19.57 -26.16 -14.29
C ASP A 479 18.55 -27.02 -15.05
N PRO A 480 17.30 -26.51 -15.26
CA PRO A 480 16.27 -27.25 -16.00
C PRO A 480 16.70 -27.67 -17.41
N ASP A 481 17.64 -26.93 -18.03
CA ASP A 481 18.11 -27.21 -19.39
C ASP A 481 19.20 -28.30 -19.43
N THR A 482 19.68 -28.78 -18.27
CA THR A 482 20.67 -29.88 -18.19
C THR A 482 20.05 -31.27 -18.02
N GLU A 483 18.74 -31.37 -17.83
CA GLU A 483 17.98 -32.63 -17.75
C GLU A 483 17.31 -33.05 -19.07
N ALA A 484 17.63 -32.39 -20.21
CA ALA A 484 17.07 -32.70 -21.52
C ALA A 484 17.99 -33.58 -22.38
#